data_3eedbd706fe62dbacf884804361f79b9
#
_entry.id   3eedbd706fe62dbacf884804361f79b9
#
_cell.length_a   1.000
_cell.length_b   1.000
_cell.length_c   1.000
_cell.angle_alpha   90.00
_cell.angle_beta   90.00
_cell.angle_gamma   90.00
#
_symmetry.space_group_name_H-M   'P 1'
#
loop_
_entity.id
_entity.type
_entity.pdbx_description
1 polymer ?
#
loop_
_entity_poly.entity_id
_entity_poly.type
_entity_poly.pdbx_seq_one_letter_code
_entity_poly.pdbx_strand_id
1 'polypeptide(L)'
;MKLKKALITAAATLLLFGAAVEASAETPQGEPMTKKILQTAGRDVLGKMAPDFARYNDDILFGEVWNKQDALSVKQRSMITVVSLVSQGITDSSLKYHIQNAKNNGVTLEEMADTITQVAFYAGWPKAWAAFRLVKEVYEIQ
;
A
#
# COMPACT_ATOMS: atom_id res chain seq x y z
N MET A 1 66.96 38.82 -20.24
CA MET A 1 65.55 39.20 -19.99
C MET A 1 64.74 37.94 -19.83
N LYS A 2 64.40 37.55 -18.60
CA LYS A 2 63.81 36.23 -18.28
C LYS A 2 62.29 36.38 -18.11
N LEU A 3 61.51 35.80 -19.03
CA LEU A 3 60.04 35.72 -18.94
C LEU A 3 59.66 34.62 -17.96
N LYS A 4 59.06 35.04 -16.84
CA LYS A 4 58.39 34.03 -15.92
C LYS A 4 57.03 33.70 -16.44
N LYS A 5 56.83 32.40 -16.77
CA LYS A 5 55.52 31.84 -17.06
C LYS A 5 54.76 31.62 -15.74
N ALA A 6 53.67 32.33 -15.56
CA ALA A 6 52.73 32.06 -14.47
C ALA A 6 51.80 30.92 -14.88
N LEU A 7 51.82 29.81 -14.13
CA LEU A 7 50.83 28.77 -14.22
C LEU A 7 49.56 29.24 -13.47
N ILE A 8 48.46 29.35 -14.18
CA ILE A 8 47.15 29.57 -13.57
C ILE A 8 46.56 28.18 -13.39
N THR A 9 46.52 27.71 -12.14
CA THR A 9 45.81 26.49 -11.77
C THR A 9 44.37 26.87 -11.53
N ALA A 10 43.50 26.50 -12.45
CA ALA A 10 42.06 26.61 -12.25
C ALA A 10 41.57 25.45 -11.36
N ALA A 11 41.30 25.74 -10.11
CA ALA A 11 40.59 24.79 -9.21
C ALA A 11 39.11 24.85 -9.54
N ALA A 12 38.62 23.80 -10.19
CA ALA A 12 37.17 23.58 -10.37
C ALA A 12 36.59 23.10 -9.05
N THR A 13 35.94 24.00 -8.32
CA THR A 13 35.18 23.66 -7.11
C THR A 13 33.83 23.08 -7.56
N LEU A 14 33.71 21.77 -7.51
CA LEU A 14 32.45 21.07 -7.75
C LEU A 14 31.54 21.23 -6.52
N LEU A 15 30.64 22.19 -6.56
CA LEU A 15 29.58 22.32 -5.56
C LEU A 15 28.57 21.22 -5.76
N LEU A 16 28.74 20.14 -5.00
CA LEU A 16 27.69 19.15 -4.80
C LEU A 16 26.58 19.75 -3.92
N PHE A 17 25.53 20.24 -4.55
CA PHE A 17 24.26 20.50 -3.85
C PHE A 17 23.65 19.16 -3.45
N GLY A 18 24.08 18.63 -2.31
CA GLY A 18 23.35 17.60 -1.60
C GLY A 18 22.15 18.27 -0.94
N ALA A 19 20.99 18.20 -1.59
CA ALA A 19 19.74 18.44 -0.88
C ALA A 19 19.60 17.31 0.15
N ALA A 20 19.98 17.56 1.39
CA ALA A 20 19.59 16.74 2.51
C ALA A 20 18.06 16.87 2.63
N VAL A 21 17.33 15.88 2.15
CA VAL A 21 15.95 15.69 2.56
C VAL A 21 16.04 15.25 4.02
N GLU A 22 15.89 16.20 4.92
CA GLU A 22 15.59 15.89 6.32
C GLU A 22 14.22 15.24 6.32
N ALA A 23 14.21 13.91 6.24
CA ALA A 23 13.05 13.14 6.62
C ALA A 23 12.89 13.34 8.13
N SER A 24 12.09 14.32 8.51
CA SER A 24 11.50 14.33 9.84
C SER A 24 10.68 13.05 9.94
N ALA A 25 11.28 12.03 10.56
CA ALA A 25 10.55 10.89 11.06
C ALA A 25 9.66 11.40 12.21
N GLU A 26 8.50 11.97 11.86
CA GLU A 26 7.41 12.03 12.79
C GLU A 26 7.05 10.58 13.09
N THR A 27 7.48 10.12 14.27
CA THR A 27 6.97 8.89 14.86
C THR A 27 5.46 9.05 14.91
N PRO A 28 4.66 8.22 14.24
CA PRO A 28 3.22 8.30 14.38
C PRO A 28 2.92 8.09 15.86
N GLN A 29 2.44 9.14 16.51
CA GLN A 29 1.87 9.02 17.86
C GLN A 29 0.79 7.97 17.74
N GLY A 30 0.91 6.91 18.57
CA GLY A 30 0.11 5.71 18.48
C GLY A 30 -1.37 6.02 18.40
N GLU A 31 -1.96 5.77 17.26
CA GLU A 31 -3.40 5.64 17.18
C GLU A 31 -3.84 4.57 18.16
N PRO A 32 -4.96 4.76 18.90
CA PRO A 32 -5.41 3.80 19.88
C PRO A 32 -5.53 2.43 19.24
N MET A 33 -4.96 1.42 19.89
CA MET A 33 -4.96 0.02 19.44
C MET A 33 -6.35 -0.35 18.94
N THR A 34 -6.51 -0.43 17.65
CA THR A 34 -7.79 -0.74 17.04
C THR A 34 -8.22 -2.14 17.41
N LYS A 35 -9.52 -2.35 17.51
CA LYS A 35 -10.15 -3.62 17.87
C LYS A 35 -9.48 -4.80 17.14
N LYS A 36 -9.18 -5.88 17.88
CA LYS A 36 -8.61 -7.11 17.34
C LYS A 36 -9.47 -7.64 16.20
N ILE A 37 -8.83 -7.93 15.06
CA ILE A 37 -9.49 -8.54 13.92
C ILE A 37 -9.69 -10.03 14.23
N LEU A 38 -10.93 -10.48 14.09
CA LEU A 38 -11.30 -11.88 14.15
C LEU A 38 -11.98 -12.25 12.84
N GLN A 39 -11.62 -13.39 12.27
CA GLN A 39 -12.20 -13.92 11.05
C GLN A 39 -12.47 -15.41 11.23
N THR A 40 -13.63 -15.84 10.77
CA THR A 40 -14.08 -17.24 10.80
C THR A 40 -14.50 -17.75 9.41
N ALA A 41 -14.48 -16.87 8.40
CA ALA A 41 -14.96 -17.18 7.06
C ALA A 41 -14.25 -18.39 6.43
N GLY A 42 -12.97 -18.61 6.74
CA GLY A 42 -12.25 -19.79 6.29
C GLY A 42 -12.91 -21.08 6.80
N ARG A 43 -13.17 -21.14 8.10
CA ARG A 43 -13.82 -22.30 8.74
C ARG A 43 -15.27 -22.48 8.30
N ASP A 44 -16.01 -21.38 8.20
CA ASP A 44 -17.41 -21.39 7.87
C ASP A 44 -17.65 -21.92 6.44
N VAL A 45 -16.80 -21.53 5.50
CA VAL A 45 -16.95 -21.86 4.07
C VAL A 45 -16.19 -23.12 3.67
N LEU A 46 -14.94 -23.26 4.13
CA LEU A 46 -14.00 -24.27 3.64
C LEU A 46 -13.58 -25.28 4.71
N GLY A 47 -13.96 -25.11 5.99
CA GLY A 47 -13.43 -25.90 7.10
C GLY A 47 -13.62 -27.41 6.94
N LYS A 48 -14.72 -27.88 6.29
CA LYS A 48 -14.94 -29.30 6.01
C LYS A 48 -14.11 -29.83 4.84
N MET A 49 -13.83 -28.99 3.85
CA MET A 49 -13.13 -29.38 2.61
C MET A 49 -11.63 -29.18 2.72
N ALA A 50 -11.21 -28.08 3.31
CA ALA A 50 -9.82 -27.66 3.39
C ALA A 50 -9.49 -27.08 4.80
N PRO A 51 -9.46 -27.93 5.84
CA PRO A 51 -9.34 -27.47 7.23
C PRO A 51 -8.04 -26.71 7.50
N ASP A 52 -6.91 -27.11 6.91
CA ASP A 52 -5.64 -26.40 7.08
C ASP A 52 -5.66 -25.03 6.41
N PHE A 53 -6.21 -24.92 5.21
CA PHE A 53 -6.38 -23.63 4.55
C PHE A 53 -7.25 -22.70 5.38
N ALA A 54 -8.37 -23.20 5.89
CA ALA A 54 -9.29 -22.46 6.76
C ALA A 54 -8.57 -21.95 8.01
N ARG A 55 -7.79 -22.81 8.67
CA ARG A 55 -6.97 -22.44 9.83
C ARG A 55 -5.93 -21.38 9.47
N TYR A 56 -5.19 -21.53 8.37
CA TYR A 56 -4.20 -20.53 7.95
C TYR A 56 -4.85 -19.18 7.65
N ASN A 57 -6.02 -19.19 7.00
CA ASN A 57 -6.77 -17.96 6.76
C ASN A 57 -7.20 -17.28 8.05
N ASP A 58 -7.87 -18.01 8.94
CA ASP A 58 -8.51 -17.41 10.10
C ASP A 58 -7.51 -17.10 11.23
N ASP A 59 -6.62 -18.04 11.55
CA ASP A 59 -5.73 -17.89 12.70
C ASP A 59 -4.42 -17.17 12.35
N ILE A 60 -3.81 -17.52 11.22
CA ILE A 60 -2.49 -16.97 10.88
C ILE A 60 -2.65 -15.64 10.13
N LEU A 61 -3.36 -15.64 9.00
CA LEU A 61 -3.50 -14.41 8.21
C LEU A 61 -4.22 -13.33 9.03
N PHE A 62 -5.45 -13.59 9.44
CA PHE A 62 -6.23 -12.59 10.17
C PHE A 62 -5.90 -12.54 11.66
N GLY A 63 -5.70 -13.68 12.31
CA GLY A 63 -5.42 -13.76 13.74
C GLY A 63 -4.05 -13.21 14.14
N GLU A 64 -3.03 -13.35 13.30
CA GLU A 64 -1.68 -12.90 13.59
C GLU A 64 -1.22 -11.76 12.67
N VAL A 65 -1.19 -11.96 11.34
CA VAL A 65 -0.58 -10.99 10.42
C VAL A 65 -1.35 -9.67 10.41
N TRP A 66 -2.67 -9.71 10.27
CA TRP A 66 -3.50 -8.49 10.26
C TRP A 66 -3.57 -7.81 11.64
N ASN A 67 -3.29 -8.52 12.71
CA ASN A 67 -3.27 -7.98 14.07
C ASN A 67 -1.91 -7.39 14.50
N LYS A 68 -0.88 -7.41 13.66
CA LYS A 68 0.39 -6.68 13.87
C LYS A 68 0.21 -5.19 13.54
N GLN A 69 -0.62 -4.51 14.31
CA GLN A 69 -1.05 -3.14 14.02
C GLN A 69 -0.04 -2.07 14.44
N ASP A 70 0.96 -2.44 15.22
CA ASP A 70 2.13 -1.64 15.59
C ASP A 70 3.05 -1.33 14.40
N ALA A 71 3.14 -2.24 13.43
CA ALA A 71 3.97 -2.08 12.23
C ALA A 71 3.19 -1.47 11.05
N LEU A 72 1.97 -1.94 10.81
CA LEU A 72 1.09 -1.49 9.73
C LEU A 72 -0.35 -1.48 10.24
N SER A 73 -0.99 -0.34 10.14
CA SER A 73 -2.42 -0.22 10.46
C SER A 73 -3.29 -1.11 9.57
N VAL A 74 -4.49 -1.43 10.04
CA VAL A 74 -5.48 -2.19 9.25
C VAL A 74 -5.81 -1.49 7.94
N LYS A 75 -5.86 -0.17 7.95
CA LYS A 75 -6.05 0.69 6.78
C LYS A 75 -4.94 0.46 5.74
N GLN A 76 -3.67 0.53 6.16
CA GLN A 76 -2.53 0.29 5.29
C GLN A 76 -2.53 -1.13 4.73
N ARG A 77 -2.82 -2.14 5.54
CA ARG A 77 -2.94 -3.53 5.07
C ARG A 77 -4.03 -3.69 4.03
N SER A 78 -5.17 -3.00 4.20
CA SER A 78 -6.24 -3.02 3.22
C SER A 78 -5.80 -2.43 1.87
N MET A 79 -5.09 -1.31 1.88
CA MET A 79 -4.54 -0.70 0.67
C MET A 79 -3.53 -1.63 -0.02
N ILE A 80 -2.60 -2.23 0.73
CA ILE A 80 -1.63 -3.21 0.22
C ILE A 80 -2.33 -4.40 -0.43
N THR A 81 -3.41 -4.90 0.17
CA THR A 81 -4.19 -6.01 -0.39
C THR A 81 -4.84 -5.62 -1.72
N VAL A 82 -5.47 -4.44 -1.79
CA VAL A 82 -6.05 -3.93 -3.04
C VAL A 82 -4.97 -3.78 -4.11
N VAL A 83 -3.82 -3.17 -3.79
CA VAL A 83 -2.68 -3.02 -4.71
C VAL A 83 -2.21 -4.38 -5.23
N SER A 84 -2.09 -5.36 -4.34
CA SER A 84 -1.65 -6.73 -4.71
C SER A 84 -2.61 -7.39 -5.69
N LEU A 85 -3.92 -7.29 -5.47
CA LEU A 85 -4.94 -7.86 -6.36
C LEU A 85 -4.95 -7.17 -7.72
N VAL A 86 -4.96 -5.82 -7.76
CA VAL A 86 -4.91 -5.06 -9.00
C VAL A 86 -3.66 -5.41 -9.81
N SER A 87 -2.52 -5.50 -9.16
CA SER A 87 -1.25 -5.82 -9.82
C SER A 87 -1.25 -7.20 -10.47
N GLN A 88 -1.93 -8.17 -9.86
CA GLN A 88 -2.12 -9.51 -10.41
C GLN A 88 -3.20 -9.57 -11.49
N GLY A 89 -3.99 -8.52 -11.68
CA GLY A 89 -5.10 -8.51 -12.63
C GLY A 89 -6.38 -9.16 -12.11
N ILE A 90 -6.46 -9.37 -10.80
CA ILE A 90 -7.70 -9.83 -10.13
C ILE A 90 -8.61 -8.61 -10.00
N THR A 91 -9.65 -8.56 -10.84
CA THR A 91 -10.56 -7.40 -10.97
C THR A 91 -12.03 -7.83 -10.93
N ASP A 92 -12.31 -8.90 -10.25
CA ASP A 92 -13.63 -9.50 -10.04
C ASP A 92 -14.23 -9.16 -8.66
N SER A 93 -15.15 -9.99 -8.21
CA SER A 93 -15.80 -9.87 -6.90
C SER A 93 -14.82 -9.92 -5.72
N SER A 94 -13.67 -10.58 -5.87
CA SER A 94 -12.64 -10.62 -4.83
C SER A 94 -12.06 -9.23 -4.61
N LEU A 95 -11.72 -8.50 -5.68
CA LEU A 95 -11.27 -7.13 -5.57
C LEU A 95 -12.35 -6.22 -4.98
N LYS A 96 -13.61 -6.36 -5.44
CA LYS A 96 -14.73 -5.59 -4.88
C LYS A 96 -14.86 -5.76 -3.37
N TYR A 97 -14.78 -7.00 -2.89
CA TYR A 97 -14.79 -7.31 -1.46
C TYR A 97 -13.66 -6.60 -0.70
N HIS A 98 -12.44 -6.63 -1.24
CA HIS A 98 -11.29 -5.98 -0.59
C HIS A 98 -11.34 -4.45 -0.65
N ILE A 99 -11.90 -3.85 -1.70
CA ILE A 99 -12.18 -2.40 -1.75
C ILE A 99 -13.22 -2.03 -0.68
N GLN A 100 -14.28 -2.84 -0.53
CA GLN A 100 -15.27 -2.62 0.54
C GLN A 100 -14.64 -2.72 1.93
N ASN A 101 -13.79 -3.71 2.16
CA ASN A 101 -13.05 -3.82 3.42
C ASN A 101 -12.13 -2.62 3.66
N ALA A 102 -11.46 -2.12 2.62
CA ALA A 102 -10.63 -0.93 2.71
C ALA A 102 -11.46 0.31 3.12
N LYS A 103 -12.63 0.51 2.50
CA LYS A 103 -13.58 1.55 2.89
C LYS A 103 -13.99 1.42 4.36
N ASN A 104 -14.35 0.21 4.81
CA ASN A 104 -14.75 -0.06 6.19
C ASN A 104 -13.59 0.16 7.19
N ASN A 105 -12.35 0.01 6.75
CA ASN A 105 -11.13 0.24 7.52
C ASN A 105 -10.61 1.68 7.41
N GLY A 106 -11.44 2.61 6.89
CA GLY A 106 -11.17 4.04 6.88
C GLY A 106 -10.33 4.53 5.71
N VAL A 107 -10.18 3.75 4.64
CA VAL A 107 -9.60 4.26 3.38
C VAL A 107 -10.63 5.15 2.71
N THR A 108 -10.28 6.42 2.50
CA THR A 108 -11.16 7.38 1.83
C THR A 108 -11.20 7.12 0.32
N LEU A 109 -12.19 7.71 -0.37
CA LEU A 109 -12.24 7.67 -1.82
C LEU A 109 -10.99 8.27 -2.46
N GLU A 110 -10.53 9.41 -1.93
CA GLU A 110 -9.34 10.11 -2.42
C GLU A 110 -8.09 9.23 -2.30
N GLU A 111 -7.87 8.62 -1.14
CA GLU A 111 -6.76 7.70 -0.92
C GLU A 111 -6.83 6.46 -1.82
N MET A 112 -8.03 5.92 -2.02
CA MET A 112 -8.21 4.77 -2.91
C MET A 112 -7.95 5.16 -4.37
N ALA A 113 -8.43 6.32 -4.80
CA ALA A 113 -8.20 6.82 -6.15
C ALA A 113 -6.71 7.08 -6.42
N ASP A 114 -6.02 7.71 -5.48
CA ASP A 114 -4.59 7.98 -5.60
C ASP A 114 -3.77 6.70 -5.59
N THR A 115 -4.10 5.75 -4.71
CA THR A 115 -3.50 4.42 -4.67
C THR A 115 -3.61 3.70 -6.02
N ILE A 116 -4.80 3.65 -6.63
CA ILE A 116 -5.01 2.97 -7.91
C ILE A 116 -4.32 3.73 -9.04
N THR A 117 -4.29 5.06 -8.98
CA THR A 117 -3.55 5.90 -9.94
C THR A 117 -2.06 5.57 -9.91
N GLN A 118 -1.47 5.50 -8.72
CA GLN A 118 -0.07 5.09 -8.55
C GLN A 118 0.16 3.69 -9.16
N VAL A 119 -0.70 2.73 -8.85
CA VAL A 119 -0.58 1.34 -9.35
C VAL A 119 -0.69 1.27 -10.88
N ALA A 120 -1.45 2.18 -11.52
CA ALA A 120 -1.59 2.19 -12.98
C ALA A 120 -0.26 2.29 -13.72
N PHE A 121 0.71 3.05 -13.16
CA PHE A 121 2.05 3.22 -13.75
C PHE A 121 2.92 1.96 -13.62
N TYR A 122 2.67 1.10 -12.64
CA TYR A 122 3.47 -0.10 -12.36
C TYR A 122 2.81 -1.39 -12.84
N ALA A 123 1.47 -1.46 -12.80
CA ALA A 123 0.71 -2.66 -13.14
C ALA A 123 -0.05 -2.57 -14.48
N GLY A 124 -0.18 -1.36 -15.02
CA GLY A 124 -0.82 -1.08 -16.31
C GLY A 124 -2.24 -0.52 -16.22
N TRP A 125 -2.55 0.41 -17.11
CA TRP A 125 -3.80 1.17 -17.17
C TRP A 125 -5.07 0.32 -17.28
N PRO A 126 -5.12 -0.76 -18.09
CA PRO A 126 -6.34 -1.56 -18.19
C PRO A 126 -6.80 -2.16 -16.85
N LYS A 127 -5.85 -2.57 -15.99
CA LYS A 127 -6.13 -3.11 -14.66
C LYS A 127 -6.67 -2.01 -13.73
N ALA A 128 -6.08 -0.82 -13.77
CA ALA A 128 -6.56 0.32 -13.00
C ALA A 128 -7.97 0.75 -13.42
N TRP A 129 -8.27 0.79 -14.72
CA TRP A 129 -9.62 1.06 -15.22
C TRP A 129 -10.65 0.05 -14.71
N ALA A 130 -10.29 -1.24 -14.68
CA ALA A 130 -11.15 -2.28 -14.14
C ALA A 130 -11.38 -2.08 -12.63
N ALA A 131 -10.32 -1.75 -11.88
CA ALA A 131 -10.43 -1.45 -10.46
C ALA A 131 -11.30 -0.22 -10.18
N PHE A 132 -11.15 0.87 -10.94
CA PHE A 132 -11.96 2.07 -10.77
C PHE A 132 -13.46 1.84 -10.97
N ARG A 133 -13.86 0.92 -11.85
CA ARG A 133 -15.29 0.53 -11.96
C ARG A 133 -15.82 0.00 -10.64
N LEU A 134 -15.05 -0.85 -9.96
CA LEU A 134 -15.42 -1.40 -8.65
C LEU A 134 -15.36 -0.35 -7.54
N VAL A 135 -14.42 0.60 -7.61
CA VAL A 135 -14.37 1.73 -6.68
C VAL A 135 -15.63 2.58 -6.79
N LYS A 136 -16.08 2.91 -8.02
CA LYS A 136 -17.34 3.64 -8.22
C LYS A 136 -18.53 2.94 -7.57
N GLU A 137 -18.63 1.63 -7.72
CA GLU A 137 -19.71 0.85 -7.11
C GLU A 137 -19.63 0.86 -5.57
N VAL A 138 -18.45 0.63 -5.00
CA VAL A 138 -18.27 0.53 -3.54
C VAL A 138 -18.44 1.89 -2.85
N TYR A 139 -17.94 2.95 -3.45
CA TYR A 139 -18.07 4.31 -2.89
C TYR A 139 -19.33 5.05 -3.36
N GLU A 140 -20.21 4.37 -4.12
CA GLU A 140 -21.53 4.89 -4.54
C GLU A 140 -21.42 6.19 -5.36
N ILE A 141 -20.45 6.27 -6.28
CA ILE A 141 -20.21 7.44 -7.12
C ILE A 141 -21.01 7.31 -8.42
N GLN A 142 -21.82 8.33 -8.71
CA GLN A 142 -22.60 8.44 -9.95
C GLN A 142 -21.73 8.77 -11.17
#